data_9ffc4e63e1337607b730650245dbd1ca
#
_entry.id   9ffc4e63e1337607b730650245dbd1ca
#
_cell.length_a   1.000
_cell.length_b   1.000
_cell.length_c   1.000
_cell.angle_alpha   90.00
_cell.angle_beta   90.00
_cell.angle_gamma   90.00
#
_symmetry.space_group_name_H-M   'P 1'
#
loop_
_entity.id
_entity.type
_entity.pdbx_description
1 polymer ?
#
loop_
_entity_poly.entity_id
_entity_poly.type
_entity_poly.pdbx_seq_one_letter_code
_entity_poly.pdbx_strand_id
1 'polypeptide(L)'
;MKRMMVIASLLLAGGLAYVMWPAENQDRQTASMTTNVSSVMTDVILPEVLSENALIGKRAFEASCASCHGTNAAGQGGVAPPLIHKIYEPSHHGDESFQRASALGVRAHHWRFGDMPAVEGITRGEVTFIITYIRELQRANGIH
;
A
#
# COMPACT_ATOMS: atom_id res chain seq x y z
N MET A 1 42.89 9.29 -45.65
CA MET A 1 42.30 10.59 -45.25
C MET A 1 40.76 10.62 -45.39
N LYS A 2 40.16 10.24 -46.54
CA LYS A 2 38.67 10.25 -46.74
C LYS A 2 37.89 9.40 -45.75
N ARG A 3 38.37 8.23 -45.33
CA ARG A 3 37.66 7.33 -44.37
C ARG A 3 37.63 7.88 -42.95
N MET A 4 38.66 8.62 -42.51
CA MET A 4 38.68 9.25 -41.17
C MET A 4 37.73 10.43 -41.05
N MET A 5 37.56 11.19 -42.15
CA MET A 5 36.61 12.33 -42.16
C MET A 5 35.14 11.87 -42.05
N VAL A 6 34.80 10.73 -42.67
CA VAL A 6 33.43 10.18 -42.59
C VAL A 6 33.08 9.71 -41.17
N ILE A 7 34.00 9.06 -40.46
CA ILE A 7 33.81 8.62 -39.08
C ILE A 7 33.62 9.80 -38.12
N ALA A 8 34.45 10.86 -38.29
CA ALA A 8 34.30 12.05 -37.47
C ALA A 8 32.98 12.78 -37.68
N SER A 9 32.48 12.82 -38.91
CA SER A 9 31.18 13.44 -39.22
C SER A 9 30.01 12.66 -38.64
N LEU A 10 30.05 11.32 -38.61
CA LEU A 10 29.02 10.47 -38.02
C LEU A 10 28.97 10.60 -36.48
N LEU A 11 30.10 10.74 -35.81
CA LEU A 11 30.15 10.93 -34.36
C LEU A 11 29.63 12.31 -33.96
N LEU A 12 29.91 13.36 -34.73
CA LEU A 12 29.35 14.70 -34.49
C LEU A 12 27.85 14.77 -34.71
N ALA A 13 27.32 14.12 -35.75
CA ALA A 13 25.87 14.06 -36.02
C ALA A 13 25.14 13.25 -34.95
N GLY A 14 25.71 12.13 -34.45
CA GLY A 14 25.16 11.33 -33.35
C GLY A 14 25.13 12.07 -32.02
N GLY A 15 26.22 12.83 -31.71
CA GLY A 15 26.31 13.66 -30.52
C GLY A 15 25.29 14.79 -30.49
N LEU A 16 25.07 15.46 -31.63
CA LEU A 16 24.06 16.52 -31.74
C LEU A 16 22.63 15.99 -31.59
N ALA A 17 22.33 14.81 -32.13
CA ALA A 17 21.03 14.16 -31.99
C ALA A 17 20.73 13.75 -30.53
N TYR A 18 21.78 13.36 -29.76
CA TYR A 18 21.65 13.02 -28.36
C TYR A 18 21.37 14.24 -27.48
N VAL A 19 22.00 15.38 -27.76
CA VAL A 19 21.80 16.65 -27.02
C VAL A 19 20.42 17.28 -27.36
N MET A 20 19.91 17.06 -28.59
CA MET A 20 18.60 17.59 -29.03
C MET A 20 17.44 16.66 -28.73
N TRP A 21 17.66 15.51 -28.03
CA TRP A 21 16.59 14.63 -27.62
C TRP A 21 15.72 15.36 -26.60
N PRO A 22 14.46 15.65 -26.89
CA PRO A 22 13.64 16.45 -26.00
C PRO A 22 13.49 15.76 -24.63
N ALA A 23 13.77 16.50 -23.56
CA ALA A 23 13.59 16.07 -22.17
C ALA A 23 12.11 15.77 -21.81
N GLU A 24 11.21 15.95 -22.76
CA GLU A 24 9.74 15.80 -22.62
C GLU A 24 9.32 14.38 -22.16
N ASN A 25 10.18 13.37 -22.37
CA ASN A 25 9.90 12.01 -21.91
C ASN A 25 10.25 11.78 -20.43
N GLN A 26 11.11 12.62 -19.83
CA GLN A 26 11.44 12.50 -18.40
C GLN A 26 10.33 13.10 -17.54
N ASP A 27 9.72 14.19 -17.97
CA ASP A 27 8.63 14.82 -17.24
C ASP A 27 7.35 13.96 -17.27
N ARG A 28 7.13 13.20 -18.36
CA ARG A 28 6.02 12.23 -18.43
C ARG A 28 6.23 11.01 -17.55
N GLN A 29 7.48 10.54 -17.38
CA GLN A 29 7.76 9.42 -16.49
C GLN A 29 7.66 9.83 -15.01
N THR A 30 8.15 11.01 -14.64
CA THR A 30 7.98 11.56 -13.28
C THR A 30 6.52 11.89 -12.97
N ALA A 31 5.78 12.48 -13.90
CA ALA A 31 4.33 12.72 -13.76
C ALA A 31 3.52 11.41 -13.66
N SER A 32 3.89 10.37 -14.42
CA SER A 32 3.24 9.05 -14.35
C SER A 32 3.56 8.31 -13.03
N MET A 33 4.74 8.52 -12.45
CA MET A 33 5.06 7.98 -11.13
C MET A 33 4.35 8.72 -10.00
N THR A 34 4.04 10.01 -10.18
CA THR A 34 3.35 10.82 -9.17
C THR A 34 1.84 10.55 -9.13
N THR A 35 1.24 10.05 -10.22
CA THR A 35 -0.20 9.74 -10.29
C THR A 35 -0.58 8.38 -9.73
N ASN A 36 0.40 7.52 -9.40
CA ASN A 36 0.18 6.21 -8.76
C ASN A 36 0.51 6.19 -7.26
N VAL A 37 0.62 7.33 -6.60
CA VAL A 37 0.57 7.38 -5.14
C VAL A 37 -0.88 7.13 -4.77
N SER A 38 -1.21 5.87 -4.54
CA SER A 38 -2.43 5.46 -3.87
C SER A 38 -2.60 6.34 -2.63
N SER A 39 -3.63 7.19 -2.64
CA SER A 39 -3.81 8.18 -1.58
C SER A 39 -4.07 7.46 -0.27
N VAL A 40 -3.10 7.57 0.66
CA VAL A 40 -3.29 7.18 2.06
C VAL A 40 -4.56 7.86 2.58
N MET A 41 -5.46 7.10 3.16
CA MET A 41 -6.77 7.62 3.56
C MET A 41 -6.77 8.19 4.99
N THR A 42 -5.86 7.72 5.84
CA THR A 42 -5.79 8.12 7.25
C THR A 42 -4.33 8.26 7.67
N ASP A 43 -3.98 9.35 8.30
CA ASP A 43 -2.71 9.48 8.99
C ASP A 43 -2.74 8.63 10.26
N VAL A 44 -1.84 7.65 10.35
CA VAL A 44 -1.79 6.70 11.46
C VAL A 44 -0.67 7.05 12.41
N ILE A 45 -1.02 7.36 13.65
CA ILE A 45 -0.06 7.52 14.75
C ILE A 45 0.41 6.13 15.16
N LEU A 46 1.71 5.91 15.07
CA LEU A 46 2.30 4.64 15.50
C LEU A 46 2.59 4.68 17.01
N PRO A 47 2.33 3.60 17.75
CA PRO A 47 2.76 3.49 19.15
C PRO A 47 4.30 3.47 19.20
N GLU A 48 4.89 3.99 20.28
CA GLU A 48 6.35 3.99 20.49
C GLU A 48 6.91 2.56 20.48
N VAL A 49 6.19 1.62 21.05
CA VAL A 49 6.56 0.20 21.11
C VAL A 49 5.33 -0.66 20.79
N LEU A 50 5.51 -1.64 19.92
CA LEU A 50 4.56 -2.72 19.69
C LEU A 50 4.91 -3.93 20.55
N SER A 51 3.91 -4.64 21.06
CA SER A 51 4.12 -5.92 21.71
C SER A 51 4.72 -6.96 20.76
N GLU A 52 5.33 -8.02 21.29
CA GLU A 52 5.87 -9.12 20.47
C GLU A 52 4.80 -9.73 19.56
N ASN A 53 3.60 -9.93 20.07
CA ASN A 53 2.48 -10.45 19.28
C ASN A 53 2.05 -9.47 18.18
N ALA A 54 2.05 -8.18 18.46
CA ALA A 54 1.75 -7.15 17.45
C ALA A 54 2.85 -7.06 16.38
N LEU A 55 4.11 -7.29 16.72
CA LEU A 55 5.20 -7.37 15.75
C LEU A 55 5.07 -8.59 14.82
N ILE A 56 4.61 -9.73 15.34
CA ILE A 56 4.25 -10.89 14.52
C ILE A 56 3.08 -10.52 13.60
N GLY A 57 2.05 -9.91 14.16
CA GLY A 57 0.86 -9.45 13.43
C GLY A 57 1.17 -8.43 12.35
N LYS A 58 2.10 -7.50 12.60
CA LYS A 58 2.57 -6.53 11.60
C LYS A 58 3.13 -7.24 10.37
N ARG A 59 4.03 -8.19 10.56
CA ARG A 59 4.62 -8.95 9.45
C ARG A 59 3.57 -9.74 8.66
N ALA A 60 2.64 -10.39 9.35
CA ALA A 60 1.54 -11.12 8.72
C ALA A 60 0.60 -10.16 7.97
N PHE A 61 0.29 -9.00 8.54
CA PHE A 61 -0.49 -7.95 7.89
C PHE A 61 0.19 -7.42 6.62
N GLU A 62 1.47 -7.13 6.69
CA GLU A 62 2.26 -6.65 5.55
C GLU A 62 2.29 -7.67 4.40
N ALA A 63 2.33 -8.96 4.72
CA ALA A 63 2.35 -10.03 3.73
C ALA A 63 0.98 -10.27 3.06
N SER A 64 -0.13 -10.13 3.81
CA SER A 64 -1.44 -10.62 3.36
C SER A 64 -2.50 -9.53 3.17
N CYS A 65 -2.35 -8.36 3.80
CA CYS A 65 -3.41 -7.36 3.89
C CYS A 65 -3.00 -5.99 3.34
N ALA A 66 -1.72 -5.61 3.49
CA ALA A 66 -1.24 -4.26 3.21
C ALA A 66 -1.35 -3.87 1.73
N SER A 67 -1.31 -4.85 0.81
CA SER A 67 -1.49 -4.59 -0.63
C SER A 67 -2.82 -3.90 -0.96
N CYS A 68 -3.86 -4.13 -0.14
CA CYS A 68 -5.15 -3.50 -0.27
C CYS A 68 -5.38 -2.42 0.80
N HIS A 69 -5.13 -2.75 2.09
CA HIS A 69 -5.43 -1.86 3.22
C HIS A 69 -4.36 -0.81 3.51
N GLY A 70 -3.30 -0.76 2.70
CA GLY A 70 -2.21 0.20 2.83
C GLY A 70 -1.27 -0.11 4.00
N THR A 71 -0.12 0.56 3.99
CA THR A 71 0.86 0.50 5.08
C THR A 71 0.22 0.96 6.38
N ASN A 72 0.51 0.27 7.48
CA ASN A 72 -0.05 0.55 8.80
C ASN A 72 -1.58 0.56 8.85
N ALA A 73 -2.23 -0.16 7.93
CA ALA A 73 -3.69 -0.23 7.84
C ALA A 73 -4.37 1.14 7.62
N ALA A 74 -3.65 2.07 7.00
CA ALA A 74 -4.07 3.45 6.74
C ALA A 74 -5.14 3.58 5.64
N GLY A 75 -5.46 2.48 4.97
CA GLY A 75 -6.34 2.46 3.81
C GLY A 75 -5.66 2.92 2.53
N GLN A 76 -6.29 2.62 1.43
CA GLN A 76 -5.82 2.92 0.10
C GLN A 76 -6.98 3.42 -0.75
N GLY A 77 -6.99 4.72 -1.06
CA GLY A 77 -8.07 5.38 -1.78
C GLY A 77 -8.43 4.66 -3.07
N GLY A 78 -9.69 4.35 -3.25
CA GLY A 78 -10.20 3.62 -4.41
C GLY A 78 -9.96 2.10 -4.37
N VAL A 79 -9.26 1.55 -3.37
CA VAL A 79 -8.94 0.12 -3.25
C VAL A 79 -9.58 -0.52 -2.03
N ALA A 80 -9.19 -0.09 -0.81
CA ALA A 80 -9.72 -0.66 0.42
C ALA A 80 -9.68 0.34 1.58
N PRO A 81 -10.57 0.18 2.58
CA PRO A 81 -10.71 1.13 3.68
C PRO A 81 -9.54 1.09 4.66
N PRO A 82 -9.31 2.19 5.41
CA PRO A 82 -8.43 2.18 6.56
C PRO A 82 -9.05 1.33 7.67
N LEU A 83 -8.23 0.48 8.33
CA LEU A 83 -8.68 -0.27 9.50
C LEU A 83 -8.44 0.53 10.80
N ILE A 84 -7.73 1.65 10.70
CA ILE A 84 -7.57 2.61 11.78
C ILE A 84 -8.64 3.69 11.59
N HIS A 85 -9.87 3.30 11.84
CA HIS A 85 -11.05 4.14 11.71
C HIS A 85 -12.10 3.71 12.74
N LYS A 86 -12.86 4.67 13.28
CA LYS A 86 -13.84 4.42 14.34
C LYS A 86 -14.86 3.35 14.00
N ILE A 87 -15.20 3.18 12.72
CA ILE A 87 -16.12 2.13 12.28
C ILE A 87 -15.62 0.71 12.62
N TYR A 88 -14.31 0.53 12.80
CA TYR A 88 -13.68 -0.74 13.17
C TYR A 88 -13.34 -0.86 14.65
N GLU A 89 -13.91 0.01 15.51
CA GLU A 89 -13.78 -0.10 16.96
C GLU A 89 -14.30 -1.46 17.47
N PRO A 90 -13.76 -1.97 18.60
CA PRO A 90 -14.13 -3.28 19.13
C PRO A 90 -15.62 -3.47 19.40
N SER A 91 -16.32 -2.40 19.81
CA SER A 91 -17.76 -2.42 20.09
C SER A 91 -18.62 -2.58 18.84
N HIS A 92 -18.13 -2.19 17.67
CA HIS A 92 -18.84 -2.29 16.39
C HIS A 92 -18.30 -3.44 15.51
N HIS A 93 -16.98 -3.56 15.38
CA HIS A 93 -16.31 -4.65 14.69
C HIS A 93 -15.38 -5.39 15.66
N GLY A 94 -15.94 -6.30 16.44
CA GLY A 94 -15.17 -7.16 17.34
C GLY A 94 -14.18 -8.06 16.58
N ASP A 95 -13.27 -8.70 17.31
CA ASP A 95 -12.18 -9.47 16.74
C ASP A 95 -12.64 -10.60 15.80
N GLU A 96 -13.79 -11.21 16.11
CA GLU A 96 -14.38 -12.24 15.25
C GLU A 96 -14.83 -11.71 13.88
N SER A 97 -15.12 -10.41 13.74
CA SER A 97 -15.44 -9.82 12.45
C SER A 97 -14.24 -9.85 11.49
N PHE A 98 -13.02 -9.62 12.02
CA PHE A 98 -11.76 -9.74 11.25
C PHE A 98 -11.49 -11.19 10.85
N GLN A 99 -11.74 -12.14 11.78
CA GLN A 99 -11.59 -13.58 11.48
C GLN A 99 -12.50 -14.00 10.33
N ARG A 100 -13.77 -13.60 10.38
CA ARG A 100 -14.74 -13.91 9.32
C ARG A 100 -14.42 -13.21 8.02
N ALA A 101 -14.01 -11.94 8.08
CA ALA A 101 -13.63 -11.16 6.90
C ALA A 101 -12.48 -11.83 6.15
N SER A 102 -11.45 -12.27 6.88
CA SER A 102 -10.29 -12.95 6.28
C SER A 102 -10.66 -14.30 5.68
N ALA A 103 -11.51 -15.07 6.37
CA ALA A 103 -11.87 -16.43 5.94
C ALA A 103 -12.91 -16.48 4.82
N LEU A 104 -13.88 -15.55 4.80
CA LEU A 104 -15.06 -15.62 3.94
C LEU A 104 -15.19 -14.43 2.98
N GLY A 105 -14.35 -13.41 3.16
CA GLY A 105 -14.55 -12.12 2.49
C GLY A 105 -15.67 -11.30 3.12
N VAL A 106 -15.90 -10.12 2.57
CA VAL A 106 -16.93 -9.18 3.06
C VAL A 106 -17.69 -8.59 1.87
N ARG A 107 -19.01 -8.63 1.92
CA ARG A 107 -19.81 -7.79 1.04
C ARG A 107 -19.71 -6.33 1.50
N ALA A 108 -19.41 -5.42 0.59
CA ALA A 108 -19.28 -3.99 0.88
C ALA A 108 -20.56 -3.43 1.51
N HIS A 109 -20.45 -2.77 2.66
CA HIS A 109 -21.58 -2.21 3.40
C HIS A 109 -21.29 -0.85 4.07
N HIS A 110 -20.02 -0.53 4.37
CA HIS A 110 -19.63 0.75 4.94
C HIS A 110 -18.90 1.66 3.92
N TRP A 111 -18.23 1.04 2.95
CA TRP A 111 -17.37 1.72 1.97
C TRP A 111 -17.78 1.35 0.55
N ARG A 112 -17.42 2.21 -0.41
CA ARG A 112 -17.76 2.03 -1.83
C ARG A 112 -16.60 1.44 -2.65
N PHE A 113 -15.70 0.69 -2.02
CA PHE A 113 -14.53 0.10 -2.68
C PHE A 113 -14.80 -1.26 -3.33
N GLY A 114 -16.02 -1.79 -3.21
CA GLY A 114 -16.35 -3.15 -3.63
C GLY A 114 -16.20 -4.16 -2.50
N ASP A 115 -16.42 -5.42 -2.83
CA ASP A 115 -16.38 -6.53 -1.89
C ASP A 115 -14.92 -6.91 -1.60
N MET A 116 -14.62 -7.27 -0.36
CA MET A 116 -13.33 -7.85 0.02
C MET A 116 -13.37 -9.35 -0.28
N PRO A 117 -12.44 -9.90 -1.07
CA PRO A 117 -12.32 -11.34 -1.25
C PRO A 117 -11.82 -12.03 0.02
N ALA A 118 -12.07 -13.33 0.16
CA ALA A 118 -11.41 -14.15 1.17
C ALA A 118 -9.88 -14.18 0.93
N VAL A 119 -9.10 -14.27 2.00
CA VAL A 119 -7.64 -14.34 1.93
C VAL A 119 -7.22 -15.81 1.95
N GLU A 120 -6.78 -16.31 0.79
CA GLU A 120 -6.39 -17.70 0.67
C GLU A 120 -5.15 -18.03 1.52
N GLY A 121 -5.16 -19.19 2.16
CA GLY A 121 -4.02 -19.73 2.90
C GLY A 121 -3.75 -19.07 4.27
N ILE A 122 -4.47 -18.01 4.64
CA ILE A 122 -4.28 -17.40 5.96
C ILE A 122 -4.93 -18.25 7.05
N THR A 123 -4.22 -18.45 8.14
CA THR A 123 -4.73 -19.21 9.27
C THR A 123 -5.42 -18.30 10.30
N ARG A 124 -6.35 -18.87 11.06
CA ARG A 124 -7.00 -18.16 12.17
C ARG A 124 -6.00 -17.66 13.23
N GLY A 125 -4.90 -18.38 13.44
CA GLY A 125 -3.82 -17.97 14.35
C GLY A 125 -3.10 -16.71 13.85
N GLU A 126 -2.75 -16.66 12.57
CA GLU A 126 -2.12 -15.48 11.97
C GLU A 126 -3.06 -14.26 12.04
N VAL A 127 -4.35 -14.45 11.76
CA VAL A 127 -5.35 -13.37 11.89
C VAL A 127 -5.44 -12.87 13.33
N THR A 128 -5.29 -13.73 14.34
CA THR A 128 -5.26 -13.29 15.76
C THR A 128 -4.09 -12.33 16.03
N PHE A 129 -2.90 -12.62 15.49
CA PHE A 129 -1.77 -11.68 15.60
C PHE A 129 -2.00 -10.39 14.81
N ILE A 130 -2.56 -10.49 13.60
CA ILE A 130 -2.96 -9.30 12.79
C ILE A 130 -3.93 -8.41 13.57
N ILE A 131 -4.92 -9.00 14.21
CA ILE A 131 -5.88 -8.26 15.05
C ILE A 131 -5.15 -7.56 16.20
N THR A 132 -4.23 -8.26 16.88
CA THR A 132 -3.42 -7.64 17.95
C THR A 132 -2.69 -6.40 17.44
N TYR A 133 -2.05 -6.47 16.28
CA TYR A 133 -1.39 -5.34 15.65
C TYR A 133 -2.37 -4.19 15.35
N ILE A 134 -3.50 -4.47 14.68
CA ILE A 134 -4.52 -3.47 14.36
C ILE A 134 -5.06 -2.81 15.62
N ARG A 135 -5.34 -3.59 16.68
CA ARG A 135 -5.86 -3.06 17.95
C ARG A 135 -4.84 -2.17 18.67
N GLU A 136 -3.55 -2.46 18.59
CA GLU A 136 -2.53 -1.57 19.13
C GLU A 136 -2.44 -0.26 18.36
N LEU A 137 -2.50 -0.29 17.04
CA LEU A 137 -2.60 0.91 16.23
C LEU A 137 -3.89 1.70 16.55
N GLN A 138 -5.03 1.03 16.64
CA GLN A 138 -6.30 1.67 16.99
C GLN A 138 -6.20 2.42 18.32
N ARG A 139 -5.67 1.78 19.36
CA ARG A 139 -5.49 2.42 20.68
C ARG A 139 -4.57 3.64 20.60
N ALA A 140 -3.48 3.59 19.86
CA ALA A 140 -2.59 4.73 19.66
C ALA A 140 -3.30 5.91 18.95
N ASN A 141 -4.37 5.63 18.22
CA ASN A 141 -5.18 6.61 17.50
C ASN A 141 -6.52 6.92 18.21
N GLY A 142 -6.65 6.60 19.52
CA GLY A 142 -7.82 6.93 20.32
C GLY A 142 -9.08 6.11 20.01
N ILE A 143 -8.93 4.93 19.40
CA ILE A 143 -10.03 3.99 19.07
C ILE A 143 -9.99 2.83 20.08
N HIS A 144 -11.05 2.67 20.88
CA HIS A 144 -11.13 1.73 22.00
C HIS A 144 -12.37 0.84 21.94
#